data_75959bc2e81b91fd8da535e2f59ad131
#
_entry.id   75959bc2e81b91fd8da535e2f59ad131
#
_cell.length_a   1.000
_cell.length_b   1.000
_cell.length_c   1.000
_cell.angle_alpha   90.00
_cell.angle_beta   90.00
_cell.angle_gamma   90.00
#
_symmetry.space_group_name_H-M   'P 1'
#
loop_
_entity.id
_entity.type
_entity.pdbx_description
1 polymer ?
#
loop_
_entity_poly.entity_id
_entity_poly.type
_entity_poly.pdbx_seq_one_letter_code
_entity_poly.pdbx_strand_id
1 'polypeptide(L)'
;MPLTAGIIGLPNVGKSTLFNAITKSQVEAANYPFATINPNVKTVEVPDERVDKLSAMFKPKKTIKTTFEFTDIAGLVKGASRGEGLGNKFLGHIREVDAICHVVRCFDDASITHVENSVDPRRDIEIVNVELALADLDTVINRISKVERKAQTKEKDAVKEYELLKKLKAALEEGKGARNVELNDEEKLLAKSYNLLTIKPVIYIANMSEADISHPQDSPYYQEVKKIADAENNKVIAITARTEEELSQLEDDEKQMFLEELGLQHSGLDEIIVTAYSILNLCTFLTVGTDEVRAWTFTKGMKAPDCAGVIHSDFKKGFIRAEVFSYNDIMEYGSEQALKEAGKLRVEGKEYVVQDGDIMHIRFNI
;
A
#
# COMPACT_ATOMS: atom_id res chain seq x y z
N MET A 1 -6.52 11.44 -6.67
CA MET A 1 -6.09 10.23 -7.38
C MET A 1 -6.07 9.10 -6.35
N PRO A 2 -6.41 7.88 -6.72
CA PRO A 2 -6.24 6.74 -5.84
C PRO A 2 -4.75 6.60 -5.49
N LEU A 3 -4.45 6.12 -4.26
CA LEU A 3 -3.09 5.81 -3.85
C LEU A 3 -2.67 4.47 -4.45
N THR A 4 -1.41 4.37 -4.88
CA THR A 4 -0.90 3.23 -5.67
C THR A 4 0.36 2.63 -5.04
N ALA A 5 0.55 1.32 -5.25
CA ALA A 5 1.80 0.64 -4.91
C ALA A 5 2.53 0.18 -6.17
N GLY A 6 3.84 0.43 -6.23
CA GLY A 6 4.71 -0.01 -7.32
C GLY A 6 5.41 -1.32 -6.98
N ILE A 7 5.36 -2.28 -7.89
CA ILE A 7 6.07 -3.55 -7.76
C ILE A 7 7.46 -3.39 -8.37
N ILE A 8 8.49 -3.56 -7.54
CA ILE A 8 9.88 -3.43 -7.94
C ILE A 8 10.70 -4.68 -7.56
N GLY A 9 11.92 -4.77 -8.04
CA GLY A 9 12.90 -5.80 -7.71
C GLY A 9 13.85 -6.06 -8.86
N LEU A 10 14.88 -6.86 -8.65
CA LEU A 10 15.83 -7.26 -9.69
C LEU A 10 15.16 -8.09 -10.79
N PRO A 11 15.78 -8.28 -11.96
CA PRO A 11 15.30 -9.23 -12.96
C PRO A 11 15.21 -10.66 -12.40
N ASN A 12 14.24 -11.44 -12.89
CA ASN A 12 14.04 -12.86 -12.59
C ASN A 12 13.78 -13.22 -11.12
N VAL A 13 13.22 -12.27 -10.34
CA VAL A 13 12.82 -12.52 -8.93
C VAL A 13 11.33 -12.90 -8.77
N GLY A 14 10.56 -12.97 -9.89
CA GLY A 14 9.14 -13.31 -9.87
C GLY A 14 8.18 -12.12 -9.96
N LYS A 15 8.65 -10.89 -10.25
CA LYS A 15 7.80 -9.69 -10.39
C LYS A 15 6.68 -9.87 -11.41
N SER A 16 7.01 -10.32 -12.64
CA SER A 16 6.03 -10.47 -13.72
C SER A 16 5.00 -11.55 -13.39
N THR A 17 5.42 -12.62 -12.73
CA THR A 17 4.52 -13.69 -12.28
C THR A 17 3.54 -13.15 -11.23
N LEU A 18 4.03 -12.41 -10.23
CA LEU A 18 3.18 -11.76 -9.24
C LEU A 18 2.23 -10.74 -9.89
N PHE A 19 2.72 -9.93 -10.82
CA PHE A 19 1.88 -8.96 -11.53
C PHE A 19 0.82 -9.62 -12.42
N ASN A 20 1.12 -10.79 -12.99
CA ASN A 20 0.14 -11.60 -13.71
C ASN A 20 -0.97 -12.10 -12.77
N ALA A 21 -0.63 -12.57 -11.57
CA ALA A 21 -1.63 -12.95 -10.56
C ALA A 21 -2.55 -11.76 -10.22
N ILE A 22 -1.97 -10.58 -9.98
CA ILE A 22 -2.72 -9.33 -9.76
C ILE A 22 -3.60 -8.99 -10.97
N THR A 23 -3.08 -9.17 -12.20
CA THR A 23 -3.83 -8.87 -13.44
C THR A 23 -5.05 -9.77 -13.60
N LYS A 24 -4.96 -11.05 -13.23
CA LYS A 24 -6.09 -11.98 -13.29
C LYS A 24 -7.15 -11.69 -12.24
N SER A 25 -6.75 -11.15 -11.09
CA SER A 25 -7.65 -10.68 -10.03
C SER A 25 -8.21 -9.27 -10.30
N GLN A 26 -7.96 -8.70 -11.49
CA GLN A 26 -8.39 -7.34 -11.84
C GLN A 26 -9.91 -7.26 -11.98
N VAL A 27 -10.48 -6.21 -11.38
CA VAL A 27 -11.90 -5.88 -11.54
C VAL A 27 -12.17 -5.05 -12.80
N GLU A 28 -13.35 -5.22 -13.38
CA GLU A 28 -13.75 -4.42 -14.55
C GLU A 28 -13.87 -2.94 -14.17
N ALA A 29 -13.17 -2.09 -14.90
CA ALA A 29 -13.15 -0.63 -14.72
C ALA A 29 -14.55 0.01 -14.79
N ALA A 30 -15.50 -0.62 -15.49
CA ALA A 30 -16.87 -0.13 -15.63
C ALA A 30 -17.65 -0.04 -14.30
N ASN A 31 -17.25 -0.81 -13.29
CA ASN A 31 -17.90 -0.82 -11.98
C ASN A 31 -17.35 0.24 -11.02
N TYR A 32 -16.19 0.85 -11.33
CA TYR A 32 -15.47 1.77 -10.44
C TYR A 32 -15.21 3.09 -11.17
N PRO A 33 -15.88 4.20 -10.78
CA PRO A 33 -15.57 5.51 -11.33
C PRO A 33 -14.12 5.88 -10.96
N PHE A 34 -13.32 6.27 -11.98
CA PHE A 34 -11.89 6.65 -11.90
C PHE A 34 -10.85 5.53 -12.11
N ALA A 35 -11.23 4.31 -12.49
CA ALA A 35 -10.24 3.29 -12.87
C ALA A 35 -9.42 3.75 -14.09
N THR A 36 -8.10 3.69 -13.98
CA THR A 36 -7.17 4.22 -15.00
C THR A 36 -7.00 3.21 -16.14
N ILE A 37 -7.05 3.69 -17.40
CA ILE A 37 -6.78 2.86 -18.60
C ILE A 37 -5.26 2.87 -18.91
N ASN A 38 -4.43 2.62 -17.93
CA ASN A 38 -2.99 2.47 -18.14
C ASN A 38 -2.63 0.98 -18.12
N PRO A 39 -1.99 0.44 -19.16
CA PRO A 39 -1.68 -1.00 -19.25
C PRO A 39 -0.78 -1.51 -18.10
N ASN A 40 -0.01 -0.60 -17.48
CA ASN A 40 0.88 -0.94 -16.37
C ASN A 40 0.24 -0.74 -14.99
N VAL A 41 -1.02 -0.29 -14.91
CA VAL A 41 -1.76 -0.11 -13.66
C VAL A 41 -2.89 -1.12 -13.61
N LYS A 42 -3.00 -1.84 -12.52
CA LYS A 42 -4.05 -2.84 -12.27
C LYS A 42 -4.82 -2.49 -11.02
N THR A 43 -6.13 -2.48 -11.13
CA THR A 43 -7.06 -2.24 -10.02
C THR A 43 -7.59 -3.56 -9.51
N VAL A 44 -7.44 -3.83 -8.22
CA VAL A 44 -7.92 -5.04 -7.55
C VAL A 44 -8.84 -4.67 -6.40
N GLU A 45 -9.74 -5.57 -6.02
CA GLU A 45 -10.54 -5.42 -4.81
C GLU A 45 -9.66 -5.60 -3.57
N VAL A 46 -9.94 -4.81 -2.54
CA VAL A 46 -9.34 -5.01 -1.22
C VAL A 46 -10.15 -6.07 -0.50
N PRO A 47 -9.56 -7.21 -0.12
CA PRO A 47 -10.25 -8.23 0.67
C PRO A 47 -10.76 -7.64 1.98
N ASP A 48 -12.07 -7.78 2.24
CA ASP A 48 -12.69 -7.30 3.48
C ASP A 48 -13.91 -8.16 3.82
N GLU A 49 -13.72 -9.10 4.74
CA GLU A 49 -14.79 -10.00 5.22
C GLU A 49 -15.98 -9.26 5.81
N ARG A 50 -15.79 -8.02 6.29
CA ARG A 50 -16.88 -7.22 6.88
C ARG A 50 -17.94 -6.91 5.84
N VAL A 51 -17.52 -6.66 4.60
CA VAL A 51 -18.42 -6.40 3.46
C VAL A 51 -19.25 -7.64 3.16
N ASP A 52 -18.61 -8.82 3.14
CA ASP A 52 -19.27 -10.09 2.80
C ASP A 52 -20.29 -10.46 3.89
N LYS A 53 -19.94 -10.32 5.18
CA LYS A 53 -20.83 -10.58 6.31
C LYS A 53 -22.01 -9.59 6.37
N LEU A 54 -21.76 -8.29 6.08
CA LEU A 54 -22.84 -7.30 6.00
C LEU A 54 -23.77 -7.57 4.81
N SER A 55 -23.21 -7.98 3.67
CA SER A 55 -24.03 -8.35 2.50
C SER A 55 -24.92 -9.58 2.79
N ALA A 56 -24.41 -10.56 3.50
CA ALA A 56 -25.21 -11.70 3.93
C ALA A 56 -26.36 -11.28 4.89
N MET A 57 -26.11 -10.29 5.78
CA MET A 57 -27.07 -9.77 6.74
C MET A 57 -28.15 -8.89 6.08
N PHE A 58 -27.75 -7.90 5.29
CA PHE A 58 -28.65 -6.90 4.70
C PHE A 58 -29.28 -7.34 3.37
N LYS A 59 -28.74 -8.38 2.72
CA LYS A 59 -29.17 -8.93 1.43
C LYS A 59 -29.42 -7.84 0.37
N PRO A 60 -28.40 -7.00 0.09
CA PRO A 60 -28.53 -5.90 -0.84
C PRO A 60 -28.68 -6.41 -2.29
N LYS A 61 -29.14 -5.54 -3.18
CA LYS A 61 -29.09 -5.81 -4.63
C LYS A 61 -27.68 -5.77 -5.18
N LYS A 62 -26.77 -5.01 -4.55
CA LYS A 62 -25.41 -4.79 -5.00
C LYS A 62 -24.44 -4.73 -3.81
N THR A 63 -23.30 -5.38 -3.96
CA THR A 63 -22.19 -5.33 -3.00
C THR A 63 -20.95 -4.74 -3.70
N ILE A 64 -20.30 -3.75 -3.09
CA ILE A 64 -19.13 -3.10 -3.68
C ILE A 64 -18.04 -3.00 -2.62
N LYS A 65 -16.91 -3.68 -2.85
CA LYS A 65 -15.68 -3.58 -2.05
C LYS A 65 -14.89 -2.33 -2.44
N THR A 66 -13.93 -1.93 -1.63
CA THR A 66 -12.94 -0.91 -2.03
C THR A 66 -11.96 -1.50 -3.01
N THR A 67 -11.27 -0.63 -3.75
CA THR A 67 -10.24 -1.05 -4.70
C THR A 67 -8.90 -0.41 -4.37
N PHE A 68 -7.83 -1.07 -4.79
CA PHE A 68 -6.47 -0.60 -4.70
C PHE A 68 -5.75 -0.77 -6.04
N GLU A 69 -4.77 0.11 -6.34
CA GLU A 69 -4.06 0.07 -7.62
C GLU A 69 -2.61 -0.37 -7.43
N PHE A 70 -2.17 -1.31 -8.27
CA PHE A 70 -0.78 -1.71 -8.41
C PHE A 70 -0.22 -1.28 -9.76
N THR A 71 1.04 -0.84 -9.75
CA THR A 71 1.77 -0.45 -10.97
C THR A 71 2.95 -1.40 -11.16
N ASP A 72 3.04 -2.04 -12.35
CA ASP A 72 4.24 -2.77 -12.72
C ASP A 72 5.34 -1.79 -13.10
N ILE A 73 6.42 -1.85 -12.37
CA ILE A 73 7.61 -1.06 -12.64
C ILE A 73 8.71 -1.98 -13.16
N ALA A 74 9.17 -1.74 -14.38
CA ALA A 74 10.20 -2.54 -15.04
C ALA A 74 11.40 -2.80 -14.09
N GLY A 75 12.04 -3.97 -14.23
CA GLY A 75 13.10 -4.39 -13.31
C GLY A 75 14.26 -3.41 -13.22
N LEU A 76 14.74 -3.18 -12.00
CA LEU A 76 15.93 -2.37 -11.74
C LEU A 76 17.17 -3.09 -12.28
N VAL A 77 17.99 -2.38 -13.01
CA VAL A 77 19.37 -2.78 -13.35
C VAL A 77 20.34 -1.89 -12.60
N LYS A 78 21.46 -2.47 -12.17
CA LYS A 78 22.56 -1.75 -11.52
C LYS A 78 23.03 -0.61 -12.41
N GLY A 79 23.22 0.60 -11.83
CA GLY A 79 23.59 1.81 -12.59
C GLY A 79 22.39 2.64 -13.07
N ALA A 80 21.19 2.33 -12.66
CA ALA A 80 19.98 3.09 -13.01
C ALA A 80 20.05 4.57 -12.60
N SER A 81 20.68 4.87 -11.46
CA SER A 81 20.86 6.22 -10.92
C SER A 81 21.86 7.08 -11.74
N ARG A 82 22.75 6.46 -12.51
CA ARG A 82 23.76 7.18 -13.33
C ARG A 82 23.23 7.69 -14.67
N GLY A 83 21.92 7.56 -14.92
CA GLY A 83 21.27 8.19 -16.07
C GLY A 83 21.42 7.46 -17.39
N GLU A 84 21.90 6.23 -17.41
CA GLU A 84 22.03 5.44 -18.63
C GLU A 84 20.67 4.83 -19.02
N GLY A 85 19.98 5.46 -19.97
CA GLY A 85 18.85 4.88 -20.70
C GLY A 85 17.60 4.58 -19.88
N LEU A 86 17.28 3.29 -19.66
CA LEU A 86 16.05 2.81 -19.01
C LEU A 86 15.98 3.12 -17.52
N GLY A 87 17.12 3.39 -16.85
CA GLY A 87 17.17 3.67 -15.41
C GLY A 87 16.37 4.90 -14.99
N ASN A 88 16.46 6.00 -15.75
CA ASN A 88 15.71 7.22 -15.47
C ASN A 88 14.19 7.02 -15.57
N LYS A 89 13.72 6.19 -16.51
CA LYS A 89 12.30 5.85 -16.63
C LYS A 89 11.83 5.03 -15.44
N PHE A 90 12.62 4.06 -15.01
CA PHE A 90 12.35 3.26 -13.82
C PHE A 90 12.19 4.13 -12.56
N LEU A 91 13.17 5.01 -12.28
CA LEU A 91 13.11 5.92 -11.14
C LEU A 91 11.93 6.90 -11.26
N GLY A 92 11.57 7.32 -12.48
CA GLY A 92 10.38 8.12 -12.76
C GLY A 92 9.09 7.43 -12.34
N HIS A 93 8.91 6.17 -12.72
CA HIS A 93 7.73 5.38 -12.34
C HIS A 93 7.63 5.16 -10.83
N ILE A 94 8.78 4.95 -10.13
CA ILE A 94 8.75 4.86 -8.66
C ILE A 94 8.34 6.20 -8.03
N ARG A 95 8.65 7.35 -8.64
CA ARG A 95 8.19 8.64 -8.12
C ARG A 95 6.66 8.80 -8.16
N GLU A 96 6.00 8.16 -9.10
CA GLU A 96 4.55 8.27 -9.33
C GLU A 96 3.72 7.43 -8.35
N VAL A 97 4.29 6.39 -7.74
CA VAL A 97 3.58 5.53 -6.77
C VAL A 97 3.75 6.01 -5.33
N ASP A 98 2.86 5.61 -4.44
CA ASP A 98 2.83 6.04 -3.04
C ASP A 98 3.53 5.06 -2.09
N ALA A 99 3.57 3.78 -2.44
CA ALA A 99 4.25 2.71 -1.70
C ALA A 99 5.05 1.82 -2.64
N ILE A 100 5.97 1.05 -2.09
CA ILE A 100 6.85 0.13 -2.81
C ILE A 100 6.62 -1.31 -2.32
N CYS A 101 6.30 -2.21 -3.25
CA CYS A 101 6.31 -3.65 -3.05
C CYS A 101 7.60 -4.22 -3.65
N HIS A 102 8.58 -4.48 -2.80
CA HIS A 102 9.90 -4.94 -3.22
C HIS A 102 9.96 -6.47 -3.23
N VAL A 103 9.90 -7.07 -4.42
CA VAL A 103 9.99 -8.53 -4.61
C VAL A 103 11.44 -8.97 -4.52
N VAL A 104 11.70 -9.93 -3.62
CA VAL A 104 13.02 -10.48 -3.35
C VAL A 104 12.97 -11.99 -3.58
N ARG A 105 13.93 -12.53 -4.33
CA ARG A 105 14.02 -13.96 -4.58
C ARG A 105 14.59 -14.68 -3.36
N CYS A 106 13.83 -15.62 -2.81
CA CYS A 106 14.16 -16.42 -1.64
C CYS A 106 14.07 -17.92 -1.93
N PHE A 107 14.42 -18.34 -3.13
CA PHE A 107 14.44 -19.76 -3.56
C PHE A 107 15.55 -20.01 -4.55
N ASP A 108 16.04 -21.24 -4.56
CA ASP A 108 17.00 -21.73 -5.54
C ASP A 108 16.27 -22.46 -6.66
N ASP A 109 16.59 -22.09 -7.91
CA ASP A 109 16.13 -22.79 -9.12
C ASP A 109 17.22 -22.66 -10.21
N ALA A 110 17.83 -23.78 -10.57
CA ALA A 110 18.89 -23.82 -11.58
C ALA A 110 18.42 -23.45 -13.00
N SER A 111 17.13 -23.54 -13.27
CA SER A 111 16.53 -23.16 -14.56
C SER A 111 16.34 -21.67 -14.73
N ILE A 112 16.35 -20.90 -13.63
CA ILE A 112 16.13 -19.45 -13.59
C ILE A 112 17.45 -18.75 -13.28
N THR A 113 18.04 -18.12 -14.28
CA THR A 113 19.30 -17.38 -14.12
C THR A 113 19.12 -16.18 -13.18
N HIS A 114 20.02 -16.04 -12.20
CA HIS A 114 20.09 -14.85 -11.36
C HIS A 114 21.09 -13.85 -11.95
N VAL A 115 20.76 -12.54 -11.92
CA VAL A 115 21.61 -11.49 -12.50
C VAL A 115 22.98 -11.38 -11.84
N GLU A 116 23.09 -11.75 -10.56
CA GLU A 116 24.34 -11.78 -9.78
C GLU A 116 24.89 -13.22 -9.63
N ASN A 117 24.43 -14.17 -10.44
CA ASN A 117 24.85 -15.58 -10.48
C ASN A 117 24.63 -16.40 -9.20
N SER A 118 24.04 -15.85 -8.17
CA SER A 118 23.69 -16.53 -6.91
C SER A 118 22.49 -15.85 -6.25
N VAL A 119 21.72 -16.60 -5.48
CA VAL A 119 20.64 -16.06 -4.66
C VAL A 119 21.23 -15.52 -3.36
N ASP A 120 21.03 -14.24 -3.11
CA ASP A 120 21.44 -13.56 -1.89
C ASP A 120 20.47 -12.39 -1.63
N PRO A 121 19.41 -12.60 -0.83
CA PRO A 121 18.38 -11.62 -0.57
C PRO A 121 18.90 -10.30 -0.01
N ARG A 122 19.93 -10.38 0.85
CA ARG A 122 20.53 -9.19 1.47
C ARG A 122 21.19 -8.30 0.41
N ARG A 123 22.09 -8.88 -0.38
CA ARG A 123 22.76 -8.18 -1.48
C ARG A 123 21.75 -7.58 -2.46
N ASP A 124 20.70 -8.33 -2.80
CA ASP A 124 19.70 -7.93 -3.78
C ASP A 124 18.88 -6.73 -3.27
N ILE A 125 18.52 -6.71 -2.00
CA ILE A 125 17.87 -5.57 -1.33
C ILE A 125 18.83 -4.37 -1.30
N GLU A 126 20.10 -4.57 -0.92
CA GLU A 126 21.10 -3.51 -0.85
C GLU A 126 21.33 -2.85 -2.21
N ILE A 127 21.39 -3.62 -3.31
CA ILE A 127 21.52 -3.09 -4.68
C ILE A 127 20.38 -2.10 -4.98
N VAL A 128 19.15 -2.50 -4.71
CA VAL A 128 17.97 -1.65 -4.95
C VAL A 128 17.99 -0.40 -4.07
N ASN A 129 18.25 -0.57 -2.78
CA ASN A 129 18.27 0.54 -1.82
C ASN A 129 19.36 1.57 -2.17
N VAL A 130 20.54 1.14 -2.59
CA VAL A 130 21.63 2.03 -3.02
C VAL A 130 21.24 2.84 -4.25
N GLU A 131 20.63 2.22 -5.26
CA GLU A 131 20.21 2.96 -6.48
C GLU A 131 19.15 4.01 -6.16
N LEU A 132 18.18 3.70 -5.28
CA LEU A 132 17.17 4.66 -4.83
C LEU A 132 17.81 5.80 -4.00
N ALA A 133 18.74 5.47 -3.11
CA ALA A 133 19.42 6.44 -2.26
C ALA A 133 20.30 7.41 -3.10
N LEU A 134 21.00 6.92 -4.11
CA LEU A 134 21.80 7.76 -5.02
C LEU A 134 20.94 8.75 -5.81
N ALA A 135 19.78 8.29 -6.32
CA ALA A 135 18.83 9.16 -7.02
C ALA A 135 18.25 10.27 -6.12
N ASP A 136 17.99 9.92 -4.85
CA ASP A 136 17.52 10.89 -3.86
C ASP A 136 18.63 11.85 -3.41
N LEU A 137 19.87 11.35 -3.29
CA LEU A 137 21.03 12.16 -2.95
C LEU A 137 21.22 13.28 -3.98
N ASP A 138 21.14 12.99 -5.27
CA ASP A 138 21.19 13.99 -6.34
C ASP A 138 20.07 15.04 -6.18
N THR A 139 18.86 14.59 -5.86
CA THR A 139 17.71 15.47 -5.61
C THR A 139 17.96 16.40 -4.43
N VAL A 140 18.49 15.86 -3.33
CA VAL A 140 18.80 16.62 -2.11
C VAL A 140 19.95 17.59 -2.32
N ILE A 141 21.04 17.21 -2.99
CA ILE A 141 22.17 18.08 -3.32
C ILE A 141 21.71 19.26 -4.19
N ASN A 142 20.92 18.98 -5.22
CA ASN A 142 20.37 20.02 -6.09
C ASN A 142 19.45 20.99 -5.32
N ARG A 143 18.74 20.52 -4.31
CA ARG A 143 17.88 21.36 -3.45
C ARG A 143 18.72 22.19 -2.50
N ILE A 144 19.75 21.62 -1.88
CA ILE A 144 20.71 22.32 -1.01
C ILE A 144 21.30 23.53 -1.75
N SER A 145 21.79 23.35 -2.98
CA SER A 145 22.41 24.44 -3.76
C SER A 145 21.48 25.64 -3.99
N LYS A 146 20.15 25.40 -4.03
CA LYS A 146 19.15 26.47 -4.22
C LYS A 146 18.81 27.21 -2.91
N VAL A 147 18.87 26.51 -1.77
CA VAL A 147 18.42 27.03 -0.47
C VAL A 147 19.59 27.64 0.32
N GLU A 148 20.83 27.17 0.11
CA GLU A 148 22.01 27.52 0.88
C GLU A 148 22.24 29.02 1.01
N ARG A 149 22.15 29.79 -0.07
CA ARG A 149 22.35 31.26 -0.04
C ARG A 149 21.34 31.96 0.87
N LYS A 150 20.07 31.54 0.80
CA LYS A 150 18.99 32.10 1.64
C LYS A 150 19.16 31.70 3.12
N ALA A 151 19.62 30.49 3.37
CA ALA A 151 19.94 30.03 4.72
C ALA A 151 21.11 30.82 5.31
N GLN A 152 22.16 31.14 4.53
CA GLN A 152 23.27 31.99 4.95
C GLN A 152 22.85 33.44 5.28
N THR A 153 21.82 33.96 4.61
CA THR A 153 21.20 35.26 4.96
C THR A 153 20.25 35.20 6.14
N LYS A 154 20.16 34.03 6.82
CA LYS A 154 19.33 33.79 8.00
C LYS A 154 17.82 33.93 7.76
N GLU A 155 17.35 33.70 6.54
CA GLU A 155 15.92 33.55 6.26
C GLU A 155 15.39 32.32 7.01
N LYS A 156 14.43 32.50 7.92
CA LYS A 156 14.03 31.51 8.92
C LYS A 156 13.60 30.17 8.32
N ASP A 157 12.79 30.21 7.26
CA ASP A 157 12.30 28.98 6.61
C ASP A 157 13.41 28.30 5.81
N ALA A 158 14.27 29.06 5.17
CA ALA A 158 15.42 28.53 4.43
C ALA A 158 16.44 27.85 5.37
N VAL A 159 16.63 28.37 6.60
CA VAL A 159 17.50 27.74 7.60
C VAL A 159 16.93 26.38 8.03
N LYS A 160 15.60 26.31 8.33
CA LYS A 160 14.95 25.05 8.67
C LYS A 160 15.07 24.01 7.55
N GLU A 161 14.79 24.44 6.31
CA GLU A 161 14.90 23.59 5.12
C GLU A 161 16.32 23.07 4.92
N TYR A 162 17.32 23.95 5.06
CA TYR A 162 18.73 23.60 4.89
C TYR A 162 19.20 22.55 5.92
N GLU A 163 18.81 22.70 7.20
CA GLU A 163 19.14 21.72 8.24
C GLU A 163 18.46 20.35 8.01
N LEU A 164 17.19 20.34 7.57
CA LEU A 164 16.53 19.10 7.16
C LEU A 164 17.27 18.43 6.00
N LEU A 165 17.61 19.17 4.95
CA LEU A 165 18.32 18.63 3.80
C LEU A 165 19.69 18.06 4.17
N LYS A 166 20.40 18.65 5.13
CA LYS A 166 21.67 18.12 5.66
C LYS A 166 21.47 16.78 6.39
N LYS A 167 20.41 16.65 7.20
CA LYS A 167 20.06 15.38 7.85
C LYS A 167 19.79 14.29 6.81
N LEU A 168 18.97 14.61 5.80
CA LEU A 168 18.63 13.67 4.73
C LEU A 168 19.88 13.28 3.91
N LYS A 169 20.72 14.26 3.56
CA LYS A 169 21.96 14.01 2.85
C LYS A 169 22.88 13.04 3.59
N ALA A 170 23.11 13.27 4.88
CA ALA A 170 23.97 12.41 5.69
C ALA A 170 23.47 10.95 5.72
N ALA A 171 22.16 10.74 5.89
CA ALA A 171 21.59 9.40 5.87
C ALA A 171 21.73 8.72 4.51
N LEU A 172 21.46 9.45 3.40
CA LEU A 172 21.57 8.92 2.05
C LEU A 172 23.03 8.58 1.67
N GLU A 173 24.01 9.38 2.11
CA GLU A 173 25.45 9.09 1.94
C GLU A 173 25.89 7.82 2.69
N GLU A 174 25.23 7.47 3.78
CA GLU A 174 25.41 6.20 4.51
C GLU A 174 24.64 5.03 3.87
N GLY A 175 23.91 5.24 2.77
CA GLY A 175 23.05 4.24 2.13
C GLY A 175 21.73 3.99 2.86
N LYS A 176 21.38 4.82 3.86
CA LYS A 176 20.10 4.73 4.58
C LYS A 176 19.00 5.48 3.85
N GLY A 177 17.81 4.91 3.78
CA GLY A 177 16.66 5.57 3.18
C GLY A 177 16.16 6.77 4.02
N ALA A 178 15.61 7.78 3.36
CA ALA A 178 15.04 8.97 4.02
C ALA A 178 13.92 8.61 5.03
N ARG A 179 13.21 7.50 4.85
CA ARG A 179 12.20 6.99 5.79
C ARG A 179 12.76 6.61 7.16
N ASN A 180 14.06 6.30 7.24
CA ASN A 180 14.73 5.88 8.47
C ASN A 180 15.34 7.06 9.26
N VAL A 181 15.15 8.30 8.77
CA VAL A 181 15.61 9.51 9.46
C VAL A 181 14.55 9.98 10.44
N GLU A 182 14.93 10.22 11.69
CA GLU A 182 14.01 10.80 12.67
C GLU A 182 13.68 12.24 12.31
N LEU A 183 12.42 12.48 11.99
CA LEU A 183 11.90 13.78 11.60
C LEU A 183 10.71 14.17 12.50
N ASN A 184 10.66 15.44 12.88
CA ASN A 184 9.47 16.00 13.51
C ASN A 184 8.35 16.24 12.47
N ASP A 185 7.15 16.63 12.90
CA ASP A 185 5.99 16.74 12.00
C ASP A 185 6.14 17.85 10.95
N GLU A 186 6.79 18.97 11.26
CA GLU A 186 7.11 20.01 10.28
C GLU A 186 8.11 19.49 9.24
N GLU A 187 9.15 18.79 9.68
CA GLU A 187 10.16 18.18 8.83
C GLU A 187 9.57 17.11 7.92
N LYS A 188 8.67 16.25 8.43
CA LYS A 188 7.95 15.23 7.64
C LYS A 188 7.12 15.87 6.52
N LEU A 189 6.38 16.93 6.85
CA LEU A 189 5.57 17.64 5.86
C LEU A 189 6.45 18.25 4.76
N LEU A 190 7.57 18.85 5.14
CA LEU A 190 8.52 19.46 4.21
C LEU A 190 9.22 18.40 3.36
N ALA A 191 9.72 17.32 3.97
CA ALA A 191 10.38 16.21 3.27
C ALA A 191 9.45 15.54 2.24
N LYS A 192 8.15 15.43 2.54
CA LYS A 192 7.16 14.91 1.59
C LYS A 192 7.10 15.73 0.30
N SER A 193 7.35 17.05 0.36
CA SER A 193 7.36 17.92 -0.83
C SER A 193 8.53 17.65 -1.79
N TYR A 194 9.57 16.97 -1.35
CA TYR A 194 10.73 16.63 -2.18
C TYR A 194 10.50 15.41 -3.06
N ASN A 195 9.44 14.66 -2.82
CA ASN A 195 9.07 13.45 -3.55
C ASN A 195 10.23 12.45 -3.66
N LEU A 196 10.94 12.22 -2.53
CA LEU A 196 12.04 11.27 -2.45
C LEU A 196 11.54 9.84 -2.61
N LEU A 197 12.32 9.00 -3.28
CA LEU A 197 12.02 7.58 -3.51
C LEU A 197 12.12 6.80 -2.21
N THR A 198 13.16 7.07 -1.43
CA THR A 198 13.47 6.36 -0.18
C THR A 198 12.63 6.81 1.01
N ILE A 199 11.76 7.82 0.88
CA ILE A 199 10.81 8.22 1.92
C ILE A 199 9.52 7.37 1.87
N LYS A 200 9.25 6.74 0.73
CA LYS A 200 8.07 5.91 0.52
C LYS A 200 8.10 4.68 1.41
N PRO A 201 6.95 4.26 1.98
CA PRO A 201 6.86 3.01 2.73
C PRO A 201 7.15 1.81 1.82
N VAL A 202 7.76 0.77 2.40
CA VAL A 202 8.16 -0.45 1.68
C VAL A 202 7.55 -1.68 2.34
N ILE A 203 7.09 -2.60 1.49
CA ILE A 203 6.78 -3.99 1.85
C ILE A 203 7.80 -4.85 1.13
N TYR A 204 8.52 -5.69 1.86
CA TYR A 204 9.33 -6.73 1.27
C TYR A 204 8.47 -7.95 0.97
N ILE A 205 8.52 -8.43 -0.27
CA ILE A 205 7.81 -9.63 -0.72
C ILE A 205 8.86 -10.72 -0.93
N ALA A 206 8.97 -11.62 0.03
CA ALA A 206 9.87 -12.77 -0.04
C ALA A 206 9.23 -13.84 -0.94
N ASN A 207 9.67 -13.91 -2.21
CA ASN A 207 9.22 -14.93 -3.14
C ASN A 207 9.97 -16.22 -2.89
N MET A 208 9.27 -17.22 -2.33
CA MET A 208 9.80 -18.49 -1.84
C MET A 208 9.44 -19.67 -2.74
N SER A 209 10.02 -20.83 -2.48
CA SER A 209 9.60 -22.09 -3.08
C SER A 209 8.28 -22.56 -2.45
N GLU A 210 7.55 -23.42 -3.16
CA GLU A 210 6.33 -24.07 -2.63
C GLU A 210 6.63 -24.95 -1.42
N ALA A 211 7.82 -25.55 -1.36
CA ALA A 211 8.21 -26.40 -0.24
C ALA A 211 8.42 -25.62 1.09
N ASP A 212 8.77 -24.34 0.99
CA ASP A 212 9.14 -23.53 2.16
C ASP A 212 8.00 -22.61 2.62
N ILE A 213 6.95 -22.41 1.82
CA ILE A 213 5.92 -21.40 2.08
C ILE A 213 5.09 -21.68 3.33
N SER A 214 4.86 -22.94 3.68
CA SER A 214 4.12 -23.31 4.89
C SER A 214 4.90 -23.01 6.18
N HIS A 215 6.23 -22.95 6.11
CA HIS A 215 7.11 -22.68 7.25
C HIS A 215 8.22 -21.68 6.88
N PRO A 216 7.87 -20.42 6.50
CA PRO A 216 8.83 -19.47 5.98
C PRO A 216 9.94 -19.13 6.98
N GLN A 217 9.68 -19.27 8.28
CA GLN A 217 10.65 -19.00 9.34
C GLN A 217 11.84 -19.98 9.32
N ASP A 218 11.71 -21.13 8.68
CA ASP A 218 12.79 -22.13 8.60
C ASP A 218 13.76 -21.84 7.43
N SER A 219 13.35 -20.97 6.49
CA SER A 219 14.19 -20.57 5.37
C SER A 219 15.24 -19.53 5.75
N PRO A 220 16.54 -19.80 5.52
CA PRO A 220 17.61 -18.82 5.76
C PRO A 220 17.42 -17.54 4.94
N TYR A 221 16.91 -17.66 3.70
CA TYR A 221 16.67 -16.54 2.81
C TYR A 221 15.57 -15.61 3.37
N TYR A 222 14.46 -16.19 3.83
CA TYR A 222 13.39 -15.42 4.45
C TYR A 222 13.86 -14.72 5.73
N GLN A 223 14.64 -15.40 6.57
CA GLN A 223 15.17 -14.82 7.80
C GLN A 223 16.07 -13.60 7.53
N GLU A 224 16.87 -13.61 6.45
CA GLU A 224 17.68 -12.44 6.07
C GLU A 224 16.79 -11.27 5.64
N VAL A 225 15.75 -11.51 4.82
CA VAL A 225 14.77 -10.45 4.44
C VAL A 225 14.07 -9.90 5.68
N LYS A 226 13.61 -10.79 6.57
CA LYS A 226 12.93 -10.41 7.80
C LYS A 226 13.80 -9.56 8.71
N LYS A 227 15.06 -9.92 8.87
CA LYS A 227 16.04 -9.16 9.67
C LYS A 227 16.22 -7.73 9.15
N ILE A 228 16.27 -7.55 7.82
CA ILE A 228 16.38 -6.24 7.20
C ILE A 228 15.06 -5.46 7.42
N ALA A 229 13.93 -6.11 7.16
CA ALA A 229 12.61 -5.49 7.35
C ALA A 229 12.38 -5.01 8.79
N ASP A 230 12.72 -5.85 9.77
CA ASP A 230 12.59 -5.53 11.20
C ASP A 230 13.51 -4.35 11.59
N ALA A 231 14.75 -4.30 11.07
CA ALA A 231 15.68 -3.20 11.31
C ALA A 231 15.19 -1.85 10.71
N GLU A 232 14.44 -1.89 9.63
CA GLU A 232 13.86 -0.73 8.97
C GLU A 232 12.41 -0.43 9.43
N ASN A 233 11.85 -1.23 10.33
CA ASN A 233 10.44 -1.20 10.74
C ASN A 233 9.47 -1.34 9.56
N ASN A 234 9.84 -2.15 8.57
CA ASN A 234 9.04 -2.50 7.40
C ASN A 234 8.34 -3.86 7.59
N LYS A 235 7.33 -4.14 6.75
CA LYS A 235 6.67 -5.45 6.69
C LYS A 235 7.39 -6.37 5.71
N VAL A 236 7.34 -7.69 6.01
CA VAL A 236 7.73 -8.74 5.06
C VAL A 236 6.58 -9.72 4.92
N ILE A 237 6.27 -10.11 3.69
CA ILE A 237 5.24 -11.08 3.33
C ILE A 237 5.92 -12.19 2.56
N ALA A 238 5.69 -13.44 2.98
CA ALA A 238 6.15 -14.63 2.27
C ALA A 238 5.10 -15.04 1.24
N ILE A 239 5.51 -15.27 0.00
CA ILE A 239 4.63 -15.76 -1.06
C ILE A 239 5.38 -16.80 -1.92
N THR A 240 4.62 -17.55 -2.69
CA THR A 240 5.10 -18.24 -3.88
C THR A 240 4.41 -17.64 -5.09
N ALA A 241 5.10 -16.78 -5.82
CA ALA A 241 4.50 -16.02 -6.92
C ALA A 241 3.82 -16.93 -7.98
N ARG A 242 4.34 -18.13 -8.21
CA ARG A 242 3.76 -19.12 -9.10
C ARG A 242 2.43 -19.65 -8.55
N THR A 243 2.39 -20.02 -7.29
CA THR A 243 1.16 -20.48 -6.61
C THR A 243 0.08 -19.39 -6.64
N GLU A 244 0.46 -18.12 -6.38
CA GLU A 244 -0.48 -17.02 -6.49
C GLU A 244 -1.04 -16.84 -7.91
N GLU A 245 -0.22 -17.06 -8.94
CA GLU A 245 -0.69 -17.03 -10.33
C GLU A 245 -1.63 -18.19 -10.64
N GLU A 246 -1.42 -19.37 -10.08
CA GLU A 246 -2.31 -20.53 -10.21
C GLU A 246 -3.62 -20.28 -9.45
N LEU A 247 -3.56 -19.84 -8.18
CA LEU A 247 -4.73 -19.49 -7.37
C LEU A 247 -5.62 -18.43 -8.01
N SER A 248 -5.03 -17.47 -8.72
CA SER A 248 -5.78 -16.40 -9.39
C SER A 248 -6.63 -16.89 -10.59
N GLN A 249 -6.53 -18.15 -10.97
CA GLN A 249 -7.29 -18.77 -12.05
C GLN A 249 -8.42 -19.68 -11.56
N LEU A 250 -8.48 -19.93 -10.24
CA LEU A 250 -9.45 -20.81 -9.61
C LEU A 250 -10.69 -20.03 -9.17
N GLU A 251 -11.83 -20.69 -9.14
CA GLU A 251 -13.04 -20.18 -8.48
C GLU A 251 -12.86 -20.22 -6.95
N ASP A 252 -13.65 -19.42 -6.22
CA ASP A 252 -13.47 -19.22 -4.77
C ASP A 252 -13.45 -20.53 -3.97
N ASP A 253 -14.32 -21.49 -4.29
CA ASP A 253 -14.39 -22.79 -3.60
C ASP A 253 -13.12 -23.63 -3.86
N GLU A 254 -12.63 -23.64 -5.10
CA GLU A 254 -11.40 -24.35 -5.48
C GLU A 254 -10.17 -23.67 -4.86
N LYS A 255 -10.15 -22.32 -4.85
CA LYS A 255 -9.10 -21.53 -4.21
C LYS A 255 -8.98 -21.87 -2.73
N GLN A 256 -10.12 -21.95 -2.03
CA GLN A 256 -10.14 -22.29 -0.60
C GLN A 256 -9.59 -23.69 -0.32
N MET A 257 -9.99 -24.70 -1.12
CA MET A 257 -9.49 -26.07 -0.98
C MET A 257 -7.97 -26.14 -1.22
N PHE A 258 -7.47 -25.42 -2.23
CA PHE A 258 -6.05 -25.40 -2.53
C PHE A 258 -5.21 -24.72 -1.42
N LEU A 259 -5.71 -23.62 -0.84
CA LEU A 259 -5.08 -22.98 0.31
C LEU A 259 -5.01 -23.90 1.53
N GLU A 260 -6.09 -24.64 1.81
CA GLU A 260 -6.14 -25.63 2.91
C GLU A 260 -5.11 -26.76 2.70
N GLU A 261 -4.94 -27.23 1.46
CA GLU A 261 -3.94 -28.27 1.11
C GLU A 261 -2.51 -27.75 1.37
N LEU A 262 -2.24 -26.48 1.09
CA LEU A 262 -0.96 -25.81 1.37
C LEU A 262 -0.80 -25.43 2.85
N GLY A 263 -1.81 -25.60 3.69
CA GLY A 263 -1.79 -25.17 5.09
C GLY A 263 -1.85 -23.65 5.28
N LEU A 264 -2.35 -22.92 4.29
CA LEU A 264 -2.47 -21.46 4.29
C LEU A 264 -3.91 -21.03 4.62
N GLN A 265 -4.07 -19.96 5.39
CA GLN A 265 -5.39 -19.40 5.72
C GLN A 265 -5.89 -18.43 4.65
N HIS A 266 -4.98 -17.68 4.04
CA HIS A 266 -5.27 -16.66 3.02
C HIS A 266 -4.21 -16.72 1.93
N SER A 267 -4.51 -16.18 0.75
CA SER A 267 -3.49 -16.03 -0.29
C SER A 267 -2.49 -14.94 0.08
N GLY A 268 -1.23 -15.11 -0.32
CA GLY A 268 -0.22 -14.10 -0.12
C GLY A 268 -0.53 -12.80 -0.89
N LEU A 269 -1.24 -12.91 -2.01
CA LEU A 269 -1.72 -11.75 -2.78
C LEU A 269 -2.71 -10.92 -1.95
N ASP A 270 -3.67 -11.57 -1.28
CA ASP A 270 -4.63 -10.89 -0.40
C ASP A 270 -3.89 -10.16 0.74
N GLU A 271 -2.87 -10.79 1.33
CA GLU A 271 -2.05 -10.18 2.37
C GLU A 271 -1.26 -8.96 1.84
N ILE A 272 -0.71 -9.03 0.62
CA ILE A 272 -0.03 -7.91 -0.03
C ILE A 272 -0.99 -6.73 -0.22
N ILE A 273 -2.21 -6.98 -0.72
CA ILE A 273 -3.22 -5.95 -0.96
C ILE A 273 -3.60 -5.25 0.35
N VAL A 274 -3.95 -6.02 1.38
CA VAL A 274 -4.34 -5.49 2.70
C VAL A 274 -3.19 -4.73 3.35
N THR A 275 -1.96 -5.25 3.27
CA THR A 275 -0.79 -4.59 3.83
C THR A 275 -0.46 -3.30 3.09
N ALA A 276 -0.50 -3.29 1.76
CA ALA A 276 -0.26 -2.09 0.95
C ALA A 276 -1.29 -0.99 1.25
N TYR A 277 -2.54 -1.37 1.42
CA TYR A 277 -3.62 -0.48 1.85
C TYR A 277 -3.33 0.13 3.23
N SER A 278 -2.95 -0.71 4.19
CA SER A 278 -2.70 -0.33 5.58
C SER A 278 -1.48 0.59 5.75
N ILE A 279 -0.34 0.32 5.09
CA ILE A 279 0.88 1.15 5.24
C ILE A 279 0.72 2.56 4.69
N LEU A 280 -0.24 2.77 3.81
CA LEU A 280 -0.64 4.09 3.29
C LEU A 280 -1.64 4.80 4.22
N ASN A 281 -1.89 4.27 5.41
CA ASN A 281 -2.89 4.76 6.37
C ASN A 281 -4.30 4.84 5.77
N LEU A 282 -4.62 3.94 4.84
CA LEU A 282 -5.96 3.80 4.32
C LEU A 282 -6.81 2.98 5.27
N CYS A 283 -8.04 3.39 5.43
CA CYS A 283 -9.07 2.77 6.25
C CYS A 283 -10.35 2.65 5.43
N THR A 284 -11.29 1.86 5.94
CA THR A 284 -12.58 1.62 5.29
C THR A 284 -13.72 2.01 6.21
N PHE A 285 -14.62 2.87 5.75
CA PHE A 285 -15.94 3.00 6.33
C PHE A 285 -16.98 2.39 5.40
N LEU A 286 -18.16 2.08 5.90
CA LEU A 286 -19.17 1.31 5.21
C LEU A 286 -20.50 2.07 5.14
N THR A 287 -21.24 1.82 4.09
CA THR A 287 -22.65 2.18 4.00
C THR A 287 -23.46 0.91 3.75
N VAL A 288 -24.59 0.77 4.44
CA VAL A 288 -25.46 -0.39 4.32
C VAL A 288 -26.87 0.04 3.99
N GLY A 289 -27.53 -0.77 3.16
CA GLY A 289 -28.91 -0.57 2.77
C GLY A 289 -29.42 -1.74 1.94
N THR A 290 -30.71 -1.73 1.63
CA THR A 290 -31.35 -2.76 0.78
C THR A 290 -30.95 -2.69 -0.68
N ASP A 291 -30.51 -1.54 -1.16
CA ASP A 291 -30.05 -1.38 -2.54
C ASP A 291 -28.57 -1.68 -2.69
N GLU A 292 -27.76 -1.25 -1.73
CA GLU A 292 -26.30 -1.38 -1.79
C GLU A 292 -25.68 -1.56 -0.40
N VAL A 293 -24.71 -2.47 -0.28
CA VAL A 293 -23.69 -2.50 0.76
C VAL A 293 -22.38 -2.12 0.09
N ARG A 294 -21.72 -1.09 0.63
CA ARG A 294 -20.51 -0.57 0.00
C ARG A 294 -19.45 -0.15 0.99
N ALA A 295 -18.21 -0.49 0.66
CA ALA A 295 -17.02 -0.04 1.33
C ALA A 295 -16.44 1.21 0.66
N TRP A 296 -15.95 2.15 1.48
CA TRP A 296 -15.39 3.43 1.05
C TRP A 296 -14.02 3.65 1.66
N THR A 297 -13.03 3.92 0.81
CA THR A 297 -11.66 4.21 1.26
C THR A 297 -11.57 5.63 1.82
N PHE A 298 -10.93 5.77 2.99
CA PHE A 298 -10.55 7.07 3.54
C PHE A 298 -9.17 7.01 4.18
N THR A 299 -8.54 8.16 4.40
CA THR A 299 -7.25 8.22 5.10
C THR A 299 -7.49 8.38 6.59
N LYS A 300 -6.78 7.61 7.41
CA LYS A 300 -6.86 7.67 8.88
C LYS A 300 -6.74 9.11 9.38
N GLY A 301 -7.64 9.50 10.27
CA GLY A 301 -7.72 10.85 10.82
C GLY A 301 -8.67 11.79 10.06
N MET A 302 -9.28 11.36 8.96
CA MET A 302 -10.30 12.16 8.28
C MET A 302 -11.56 12.33 9.14
N LYS A 303 -12.17 13.51 9.05
CA LYS A 303 -13.42 13.84 9.73
C LYS A 303 -14.65 13.43 8.89
N ALA A 304 -15.79 13.28 9.57
CA ALA A 304 -17.05 12.84 8.95
C ALA A 304 -17.45 13.63 7.69
N PRO A 305 -17.33 14.97 7.60
CA PRO A 305 -17.63 15.69 6.36
C PRO A 305 -16.69 15.33 5.20
N ASP A 306 -15.40 15.05 5.50
CA ASP A 306 -14.44 14.64 4.47
C ASP A 306 -14.75 13.25 3.96
N CYS A 307 -15.08 12.31 4.86
CA CYS A 307 -15.53 10.96 4.49
C CYS A 307 -16.86 11.00 3.70
N ALA A 308 -17.81 11.85 4.09
CA ALA A 308 -19.01 12.08 3.29
C ALA A 308 -18.69 12.58 1.87
N GLY A 309 -17.64 13.39 1.75
CA GLY A 309 -17.11 13.87 0.46
C GLY A 309 -16.53 12.77 -0.43
N VAL A 310 -16.08 11.66 0.15
CA VAL A 310 -15.63 10.48 -0.62
C VAL A 310 -16.81 9.85 -1.36
N ILE A 311 -18.01 9.87 -0.76
CA ILE A 311 -19.25 9.37 -1.41
C ILE A 311 -19.64 10.33 -2.54
N HIS A 312 -19.79 11.61 -2.22
CA HIS A 312 -20.13 12.65 -3.19
C HIS A 312 -19.76 14.05 -2.66
N SER A 313 -19.29 14.93 -3.54
CA SER A 313 -18.88 16.30 -3.16
C SER A 313 -20.00 17.09 -2.49
N ASP A 314 -21.25 16.85 -2.86
CA ASP A 314 -22.41 17.54 -2.28
C ASP A 314 -22.68 17.08 -0.85
N PHE A 315 -22.36 15.82 -0.50
CA PHE A 315 -22.47 15.33 0.87
C PHE A 315 -21.50 16.08 1.80
N LYS A 316 -20.29 16.39 1.32
CA LYS A 316 -19.36 17.24 2.07
C LYS A 316 -19.89 18.66 2.26
N LYS A 317 -20.37 19.28 1.20
CA LYS A 317 -20.87 20.68 1.22
C LYS A 317 -22.09 20.85 2.13
N GLY A 318 -23.05 19.92 1.98
CA GLY A 318 -24.31 19.94 2.71
C GLY A 318 -24.30 19.15 4.03
N PHE A 319 -23.14 18.70 4.52
CA PHE A 319 -23.05 17.83 5.69
C PHE A 319 -23.70 18.45 6.92
N ILE A 320 -24.67 17.75 7.52
CA ILE A 320 -25.33 18.14 8.77
C ILE A 320 -24.79 17.28 9.92
N ARG A 321 -24.95 15.95 9.80
CA ARG A 321 -24.53 14.94 10.77
C ARG A 321 -24.42 13.58 10.13
N ALA A 322 -23.79 12.62 10.82
CA ALA A 322 -23.82 11.22 10.47
C ALA A 322 -24.42 10.40 11.62
N GLU A 323 -25.23 9.43 11.30
CA GLU A 323 -25.62 8.36 12.22
C GLU A 323 -24.59 7.27 12.05
N VAL A 324 -23.87 6.91 13.13
CA VAL A 324 -22.69 6.04 13.08
C VAL A 324 -22.83 4.91 14.09
N PHE A 325 -22.49 3.72 13.65
CA PHE A 325 -22.34 2.54 14.51
C PHE A 325 -21.17 1.69 14.00
N SER A 326 -20.57 0.88 14.88
CA SER A 326 -19.43 0.06 14.47
C SER A 326 -19.88 -1.24 13.82
N TYR A 327 -19.01 -1.80 12.96
CA TYR A 327 -19.20 -3.15 12.42
C TYR A 327 -19.40 -4.20 13.53
N ASN A 328 -18.62 -4.12 14.61
CA ASN A 328 -18.73 -5.07 15.71
C ASN A 328 -20.07 -4.97 16.42
N ASP A 329 -20.58 -3.76 16.66
CA ASP A 329 -21.88 -3.59 17.30
C ASP A 329 -23.01 -4.17 16.42
N ILE A 330 -23.02 -3.95 15.11
CA ILE A 330 -24.09 -4.52 14.27
C ILE A 330 -24.03 -6.05 14.18
N MET A 331 -22.85 -6.63 14.22
CA MET A 331 -22.70 -8.09 14.26
C MET A 331 -23.16 -8.69 15.59
N GLU A 332 -23.00 -7.97 16.71
CA GLU A 332 -23.44 -8.39 18.03
C GLU A 332 -24.96 -8.25 18.19
N TYR A 333 -25.54 -7.12 17.80
CA TYR A 333 -26.96 -6.81 18.04
C TYR A 333 -27.90 -7.28 16.91
N GLY A 334 -27.37 -7.60 15.74
CA GLY A 334 -28.10 -8.22 14.63
C GLY A 334 -29.02 -7.28 13.81
N SER A 335 -29.29 -6.05 14.26
CA SER A 335 -30.11 -5.08 13.52
C SER A 335 -29.88 -3.64 13.96
N GLU A 336 -30.12 -2.67 13.06
CA GLU A 336 -30.05 -1.24 13.38
C GLU A 336 -31.07 -0.83 14.46
N GLN A 337 -32.23 -1.48 14.50
CA GLN A 337 -33.24 -1.21 15.53
C GLN A 337 -32.71 -1.60 16.90
N ALA A 338 -32.11 -2.77 17.03
CA ALA A 338 -31.53 -3.24 18.29
C ALA A 338 -30.37 -2.34 18.74
N LEU A 339 -29.54 -1.87 17.81
CA LEU A 339 -28.48 -0.88 18.09
C LEU A 339 -29.05 0.43 18.66
N LYS A 340 -30.15 0.92 18.08
CA LYS A 340 -30.81 2.15 18.53
C LYS A 340 -31.39 1.96 19.95
N GLU A 341 -32.02 0.85 20.21
CA GLU A 341 -32.57 0.50 21.55
C GLU A 341 -31.46 0.33 22.59
N ALA A 342 -30.31 -0.22 22.20
CA ALA A 342 -29.11 -0.37 23.04
C ALA A 342 -28.29 0.93 23.18
N GLY A 343 -28.67 2.02 22.52
CA GLY A 343 -27.92 3.29 22.54
C GLY A 343 -26.55 3.25 21.83
N LYS A 344 -26.34 2.27 20.95
CA LYS A 344 -25.09 2.08 20.18
C LYS A 344 -25.07 2.87 18.88
N LEU A 345 -26.21 3.32 18.38
CA LEU A 345 -26.32 4.21 17.24
C LEU A 345 -26.04 5.63 17.70
N ARG A 346 -24.88 6.17 17.33
CA ARG A 346 -24.39 7.49 17.71
C ARG A 346 -24.77 8.51 16.65
N VAL A 347 -24.98 9.75 17.07
CA VAL A 347 -25.19 10.89 16.17
C VAL A 347 -23.95 11.78 16.25
N GLU A 348 -23.19 11.82 15.18
CA GLU A 348 -21.89 12.46 15.13
C GLU A 348 -21.90 13.74 14.26
N GLY A 349 -21.22 14.77 14.73
CA GLY A 349 -21.09 16.07 14.06
C GLY A 349 -19.85 16.17 13.17
N LYS A 350 -19.57 17.43 12.76
CA LYS A 350 -18.49 17.76 11.81
C LYS A 350 -17.08 17.42 12.30
N GLU A 351 -16.87 17.40 13.62
CA GLU A 351 -15.55 17.17 14.24
C GLU A 351 -15.25 15.69 14.50
N TYR A 352 -16.21 14.81 14.23
CA TYR A 352 -16.03 13.38 14.43
C TYR A 352 -14.94 12.83 13.51
N VAL A 353 -13.95 12.18 14.09
CA VAL A 353 -12.88 11.46 13.37
C VAL A 353 -13.34 10.03 13.12
N VAL A 354 -13.57 9.70 11.85
CA VAL A 354 -14.09 8.40 11.42
C VAL A 354 -13.09 7.29 11.76
N GLN A 355 -13.62 6.17 12.23
CA GLN A 355 -12.85 4.99 12.57
C GLN A 355 -12.97 3.92 11.48
N ASP A 356 -11.95 3.05 11.37
CA ASP A 356 -12.01 1.90 10.47
C ASP A 356 -13.13 0.95 10.90
N GLY A 357 -14.00 0.56 9.96
CA GLY A 357 -15.16 -0.26 10.22
C GLY A 357 -16.41 0.49 10.74
N ASP A 358 -16.39 1.82 10.79
CA ASP A 358 -17.61 2.59 11.03
C ASP A 358 -18.62 2.38 9.90
N ILE A 359 -19.88 2.18 10.25
CA ILE A 359 -21.00 2.17 9.32
C ILE A 359 -21.72 3.52 9.47
N MET A 360 -21.91 4.24 8.35
CA MET A 360 -22.32 5.63 8.38
C MET A 360 -23.54 5.91 7.49
N HIS A 361 -24.56 6.51 8.08
CA HIS A 361 -25.69 7.11 7.35
C HIS A 361 -25.55 8.63 7.35
N ILE A 362 -25.21 9.21 6.21
CA ILE A 362 -24.98 10.65 6.08
C ILE A 362 -26.31 11.40 5.94
N ARG A 363 -26.48 12.44 6.78
CA ARG A 363 -27.59 13.40 6.68
C ARG A 363 -27.04 14.72 6.19
N PHE A 364 -27.52 15.16 5.04
CA PHE A 364 -27.08 16.37 4.36
C PHE A 364 -28.25 17.16 3.79
N ASN A 365 -28.02 18.44 3.53
CA ASN A 365 -28.97 19.32 2.85
C ASN A 365 -28.22 20.20 1.86
N ILE A 366 -28.71 20.31 0.63
CA ILE A 366 -28.11 21.11 -0.46
C ILE A 366 -29.06 22.27 -0.76
#